data_f485f673b43b53dac3c3e3980089e63e
#
_entry.id   f485f673b43b53dac3c3e3980089e63e
#
_cell.length_a   1.000
_cell.length_b   1.000
_cell.length_c   1.000
_cell.angle_alpha   90.00
_cell.angle_beta   90.00
_cell.angle_gamma   90.00
#
_symmetry.space_group_name_H-M   'P 1'
#
loop_
_entity.id
_entity.type
_entity.pdbx_description
1 polymer ?
#
loop_
_entity_poly.entity_id
_entity_poly.type
_entity_poly.pdbx_seq_one_letter_code
_entity_poly.pdbx_strand_id
1 'polypeptide(L)'
;ATQVPHYLQKYLSKVLEIPLHKIRVIKPVVGGGFGGKSDPFPHEIITSYLSIKTHRPVKCVFTREEVFISNHGRHPTKMTLSVGADKQGKITGLDTDIVIDGGSYGSFGVVTSYYNGVLLQGPYRINEFGFTTTRTYTNKPQCGAMRGHGAVNPRYAMEVIIDELSHSLKMDPCDFREKNFLPANTLTVGQLRITSNGVLDCLKAVRE
;
A
#
# COMPACT_ATOMS: atom_id res chain seq x y z
N ALA A 1 3.45 -4.71 -20.58
CA ALA A 1 4.18 -3.68 -19.82
C ALA A 1 4.25 -4.11 -18.35
N THR A 2 5.42 -4.14 -17.75
CA THR A 2 5.63 -4.59 -16.36
C THR A 2 6.52 -3.61 -15.58
N GLN A 3 6.29 -3.49 -14.27
CA GLN A 3 7.19 -2.80 -13.34
C GLN A 3 8.31 -3.72 -12.85
N VAL A 4 8.16 -5.04 -13.01
CA VAL A 4 8.99 -6.07 -12.38
C VAL A 4 9.51 -7.10 -13.39
N PRO A 5 10.31 -6.70 -14.39
CA PRO A 5 10.72 -7.59 -15.48
C PRO A 5 11.45 -8.84 -15.01
N HIS A 6 12.31 -8.74 -14.00
CA HIS A 6 13.05 -9.90 -13.46
C HIS A 6 12.14 -10.86 -12.69
N TYR A 7 11.14 -10.34 -11.99
CA TYR A 7 10.16 -11.16 -11.29
C TYR A 7 9.27 -11.91 -12.28
N LEU A 8 8.79 -11.21 -13.31
CA LEU A 8 8.04 -11.82 -14.42
C LEU A 8 8.85 -12.91 -15.12
N GLN A 9 10.14 -12.68 -15.38
CA GLN A 9 11.03 -13.67 -15.99
C GLN A 9 11.10 -14.97 -15.15
N LYS A 10 11.26 -14.83 -13.82
CA LYS A 10 11.26 -15.98 -12.90
C LYS A 10 9.95 -16.75 -12.91
N TYR A 11 8.82 -16.04 -12.93
CA TYR A 11 7.50 -16.66 -12.98
C TYR A 11 7.26 -17.40 -14.30
N LEU A 12 7.58 -16.79 -15.43
CA LEU A 12 7.48 -17.44 -16.74
C LEU A 12 8.35 -18.70 -16.81
N SER A 13 9.56 -18.64 -16.29
CA SER A 13 10.46 -19.80 -16.22
C SER A 13 9.83 -20.95 -15.44
N LYS A 14 9.25 -20.65 -14.28
CA LYS A 14 8.63 -21.65 -13.41
C LYS A 14 7.34 -22.24 -14.00
N VAL A 15 6.47 -21.38 -14.53
CA VAL A 15 5.13 -21.80 -15.02
C VAL A 15 5.21 -22.51 -16.37
N LEU A 16 6.11 -22.07 -17.25
CA LEU A 16 6.27 -22.62 -18.59
C LEU A 16 7.36 -23.73 -18.67
N GLU A 17 8.02 -24.01 -17.54
CA GLU A 17 9.10 -25.00 -17.43
C GLU A 17 10.26 -24.74 -18.42
N ILE A 18 10.53 -23.45 -18.68
CA ILE A 18 11.59 -23.00 -19.60
C ILE A 18 12.77 -22.50 -18.77
N PRO A 19 14.01 -22.90 -19.09
CA PRO A 19 15.20 -22.37 -18.42
C PRO A 19 15.26 -20.84 -18.44
N LEU A 20 15.59 -20.23 -17.32
CA LEU A 20 15.58 -18.77 -17.12
C LEU A 20 16.36 -18.01 -18.20
N HIS A 21 17.52 -18.55 -18.61
CA HIS A 21 18.38 -17.94 -19.61
C HIS A 21 17.80 -17.93 -21.04
N LYS A 22 16.74 -18.71 -21.29
CA LYS A 22 16.01 -18.72 -22.57
C LYS A 22 14.86 -17.71 -22.62
N ILE A 23 14.58 -17.01 -21.51
CA ILE A 23 13.52 -16.03 -21.43
C ILE A 23 14.12 -14.63 -21.32
N ARG A 24 13.72 -13.74 -22.21
CA ARG A 24 14.08 -12.33 -22.16
C ARG A 24 12.82 -11.49 -21.98
N VAL A 25 12.71 -10.81 -20.85
CA VAL A 25 11.65 -9.83 -20.59
C VAL A 25 12.20 -8.44 -20.87
N ILE A 26 11.61 -7.75 -21.85
CA ILE A 26 11.99 -6.40 -22.24
C ILE A 26 10.95 -5.43 -21.69
N LYS A 27 11.41 -4.53 -20.82
CA LYS A 27 10.59 -3.43 -20.33
C LYS A 27 10.77 -2.22 -21.26
N PRO A 28 9.78 -1.89 -22.10
CA PRO A 28 9.83 -0.68 -22.92
C PRO A 28 9.58 0.57 -22.06
N VAL A 29 9.45 1.73 -22.68
CA VAL A 29 8.96 2.93 -21.99
C VAL A 29 7.55 2.67 -21.49
N VAL A 30 7.35 2.84 -20.16
CA VAL A 30 6.08 2.61 -19.48
C VAL A 30 5.54 3.94 -18.96
N GLY A 31 4.34 4.31 -19.37
CA GLY A 31 3.68 5.56 -18.98
C GLY A 31 3.20 5.60 -17.52
N GLY A 32 3.66 4.68 -16.68
CA GLY A 32 3.31 4.53 -15.27
C GLY A 32 2.77 3.14 -14.97
N GLY A 33 2.88 2.72 -13.71
CA GLY A 33 2.39 1.42 -13.25
C GLY A 33 1.60 1.51 -11.95
N PHE A 34 2.04 2.40 -11.03
CA PHE A 34 1.37 2.73 -9.77
C PHE A 34 1.00 1.52 -8.90
N GLY A 35 1.73 0.41 -9.04
CA GLY A 35 1.42 -0.88 -8.43
C GLY A 35 0.61 -1.83 -9.34
N GLY A 36 -0.20 -1.33 -10.26
CA GLY A 36 -1.03 -2.15 -11.13
C GLY A 36 -0.27 -2.97 -12.21
N LYS A 37 1.06 -2.90 -12.23
CA LYS A 37 1.95 -3.68 -13.11
C LYS A 37 3.08 -4.34 -12.33
N SER A 38 2.89 -4.59 -11.03
CA SER A 38 3.90 -5.09 -10.11
C SER A 38 3.83 -6.60 -9.86
N ASP A 39 2.76 -7.25 -10.31
CA ASP A 39 2.61 -8.70 -10.29
C ASP A 39 2.76 -9.29 -11.69
N PRO A 40 3.17 -10.56 -11.82
CA PRO A 40 2.92 -11.36 -13.01
C PRO A 40 1.42 -11.66 -13.13
N PHE A 41 0.83 -11.34 -14.27
CA PHE A 41 -0.59 -11.55 -14.52
C PHE A 41 -0.85 -12.72 -15.47
N PRO A 42 -2.04 -13.34 -15.43
CA PRO A 42 -2.38 -14.47 -16.30
C PRO A 42 -2.19 -14.18 -17.79
N HIS A 43 -2.50 -12.97 -18.25
CA HIS A 43 -2.36 -12.61 -19.67
C HIS A 43 -0.90 -12.64 -20.17
N GLU A 44 0.08 -12.37 -19.31
CA GLU A 44 1.50 -12.45 -19.67
C GLU A 44 1.94 -13.92 -19.84
N ILE A 45 1.42 -14.81 -18.99
CA ILE A 45 1.66 -16.25 -19.07
C ILE A 45 0.95 -16.84 -20.30
N ILE A 46 -0.31 -16.52 -20.48
CA ILE A 46 -1.12 -17.02 -21.60
C ILE A 46 -0.57 -16.61 -22.95
N THR A 47 -0.17 -15.33 -23.13
CA THR A 47 0.43 -14.87 -24.38
C THR A 47 1.74 -15.57 -24.68
N SER A 48 2.57 -15.77 -23.66
CA SER A 48 3.83 -16.50 -23.79
C SER A 48 3.61 -17.97 -24.20
N TYR A 49 2.67 -18.63 -23.50
CA TYR A 49 2.31 -20.02 -23.81
C TYR A 49 1.75 -20.18 -25.22
N LEU A 50 0.85 -19.31 -25.65
CA LEU A 50 0.27 -19.33 -27.00
C LEU A 50 1.33 -19.09 -28.06
N SER A 51 2.29 -18.20 -27.83
CA SER A 51 3.42 -17.97 -28.75
C SER A 51 4.25 -19.23 -28.95
N ILE A 52 4.54 -19.96 -27.87
CA ILE A 52 5.27 -21.24 -27.95
C ILE A 52 4.47 -22.27 -28.72
N LYS A 53 3.18 -22.42 -28.44
CA LYS A 53 2.32 -23.41 -29.08
C LYS A 53 2.07 -23.17 -30.57
N THR A 54 1.94 -21.91 -30.96
CA THR A 54 1.62 -21.54 -32.35
C THR A 54 2.87 -21.28 -33.19
N HIS A 55 4.05 -21.15 -32.56
CA HIS A 55 5.30 -20.69 -33.19
C HIS A 55 5.16 -19.33 -33.89
N ARG A 56 4.29 -18.46 -33.36
CA ARG A 56 4.01 -17.13 -33.90
C ARG A 56 4.04 -16.05 -32.80
N PRO A 57 4.30 -14.78 -33.15
CA PRO A 57 4.12 -13.68 -32.23
C PRO A 57 2.69 -13.59 -31.74
N VAL A 58 2.50 -13.39 -30.44
CA VAL A 58 1.18 -13.20 -29.82
C VAL A 58 1.17 -11.87 -29.08
N LYS A 59 0.08 -11.10 -29.27
CA LYS A 59 -0.14 -9.80 -28.63
C LYS A 59 -1.48 -9.83 -27.88
N CYS A 60 -1.46 -9.36 -26.62
CA CYS A 60 -2.65 -9.11 -25.82
C CYS A 60 -2.73 -7.63 -25.47
N VAL A 61 -3.86 -7.00 -25.74
CA VAL A 61 -4.14 -5.61 -25.39
C VAL A 61 -5.53 -5.56 -24.76
N PHE A 62 -5.61 -5.15 -23.51
CA PHE A 62 -6.87 -5.01 -22.81
C PHE A 62 -7.57 -3.70 -23.16
N THR A 63 -8.88 -3.75 -23.29
CA THR A 63 -9.75 -2.57 -23.24
C THR A 63 -9.71 -1.98 -21.82
N ARG A 64 -10.26 -0.79 -21.65
CA ARG A 64 -10.37 -0.18 -20.32
C ARG A 64 -11.27 -1.00 -19.38
N GLU A 65 -12.35 -1.56 -19.88
CA GLU A 65 -13.24 -2.41 -19.12
C GLU A 65 -12.56 -3.70 -18.66
N GLU A 66 -11.85 -4.38 -19.56
CA GLU A 66 -11.06 -5.57 -19.22
C GLU A 66 -9.99 -5.28 -18.16
N VAL A 67 -9.36 -4.10 -18.18
CA VAL A 67 -8.40 -3.70 -17.13
C VAL A 67 -9.09 -3.59 -15.78
N PHE A 68 -10.32 -3.04 -15.70
CA PHE A 68 -11.05 -2.96 -14.43
C PHE A 68 -11.45 -4.33 -13.88
N ILE A 69 -11.71 -5.29 -14.74
CA ILE A 69 -12.11 -6.64 -14.33
C ILE A 69 -10.91 -7.52 -13.98
N SER A 70 -9.79 -7.39 -14.71
CA SER A 70 -8.67 -8.33 -14.65
C SER A 70 -7.48 -7.85 -13.81
N ASN A 71 -7.37 -6.56 -13.54
CA ASN A 71 -6.26 -6.03 -12.75
C ASN A 71 -6.61 -6.02 -11.26
N HIS A 72 -5.59 -6.09 -10.42
CA HIS A 72 -5.78 -5.96 -8.98
C HIS A 72 -6.02 -4.49 -8.58
N GLY A 73 -6.79 -4.31 -7.51
CA GLY A 73 -7.06 -3.02 -6.89
C GLY A 73 -6.49 -2.91 -5.48
N ARG A 74 -6.78 -1.78 -4.82
CA ARG A 74 -6.48 -1.58 -3.42
C ARG A 74 -7.31 -2.53 -2.55
N HIS A 75 -6.71 -3.02 -1.49
CA HIS A 75 -7.39 -3.87 -0.50
C HIS A 75 -8.51 -3.08 0.21
N PRO A 76 -9.78 -3.51 0.14
CA PRO A 76 -10.81 -3.01 1.04
C PRO A 76 -10.44 -3.34 2.49
N THR A 77 -10.65 -2.39 3.40
CA THR A 77 -10.30 -2.55 4.80
C THR A 77 -11.43 -2.08 5.72
N LYS A 78 -11.63 -2.82 6.82
CA LYS A 78 -12.40 -2.37 7.97
C LYS A 78 -11.42 -2.09 9.09
N MET A 79 -11.49 -0.91 9.68
CA MET A 79 -10.53 -0.46 10.67
C MET A 79 -11.26 0.04 11.91
N THR A 80 -10.77 -0.38 13.08
CA THR A 80 -11.17 0.15 14.38
C THR A 80 -9.91 0.75 15.00
N LEU A 81 -9.97 2.05 15.29
CA LEU A 81 -8.88 2.79 15.90
C LEU A 81 -9.35 3.37 17.24
N SER A 82 -8.50 3.25 18.25
CA SER A 82 -8.66 3.91 19.54
C SER A 82 -7.44 4.77 19.79
N VAL A 83 -7.63 6.08 19.84
CA VAL A 83 -6.54 7.05 20.06
C VAL A 83 -6.79 7.80 21.35
N GLY A 84 -5.79 7.81 22.24
CA GLY A 84 -5.79 8.60 23.46
C GLY A 84 -5.00 9.90 23.28
N ALA A 85 -5.49 10.99 23.86
CA ALA A 85 -4.75 12.23 24.01
C ALA A 85 -4.96 12.82 25.39
N ASP A 86 -3.95 13.54 25.91
CA ASP A 86 -4.08 14.29 27.15
C ASP A 86 -4.83 15.61 26.93
N LYS A 87 -5.16 16.29 28.03
CA LYS A 87 -5.86 17.58 27.98
C LYS A 87 -5.09 18.69 27.28
N GLN A 88 -3.80 18.52 27.10
CA GLN A 88 -2.92 19.43 26.38
C GLN A 88 -2.84 19.10 24.89
N GLY A 89 -3.55 18.05 24.43
CA GLY A 89 -3.58 17.63 23.03
C GLY A 89 -2.36 16.83 22.60
N LYS A 90 -1.61 16.21 23.51
CA LYS A 90 -0.55 15.30 23.17
C LYS A 90 -1.09 13.88 23.05
N ILE A 91 -0.83 13.20 21.94
CA ILE A 91 -1.22 11.80 21.75
C ILE A 91 -0.46 10.91 22.74
N THR A 92 -1.20 10.13 23.51
CA THR A 92 -0.67 9.23 24.54
C THR A 92 -0.54 7.80 24.03
N GLY A 93 -1.45 7.35 23.21
CA GLY A 93 -1.42 5.99 22.66
C GLY A 93 -2.38 5.80 21.50
N LEU A 94 -2.16 4.72 20.77
CA LEU A 94 -2.98 4.27 19.64
C LEU A 94 -3.10 2.76 19.69
N ASP A 95 -4.32 2.26 19.66
CA ASP A 95 -4.61 0.85 19.46
C ASP A 95 -5.44 0.65 18.20
N THR A 96 -5.12 -0.40 17.41
CA THR A 96 -5.76 -0.60 16.10
C THR A 96 -6.04 -2.07 15.82
N ASP A 97 -7.25 -2.33 15.30
CA ASP A 97 -7.62 -3.60 14.71
C ASP A 97 -8.05 -3.38 13.25
N ILE A 98 -7.34 -4.01 12.33
CA ILE A 98 -7.53 -3.83 10.89
C ILE A 98 -7.83 -5.17 10.22
N VAL A 99 -9.02 -5.28 9.62
CA VAL A 99 -9.39 -6.43 8.78
C VAL A 99 -9.26 -6.05 7.31
N ILE A 100 -8.49 -6.84 6.56
CA ILE A 100 -8.15 -6.59 5.16
C ILE A 100 -8.79 -7.68 4.28
N ASP A 101 -9.55 -7.27 3.29
CA ASP A 101 -10.02 -8.16 2.22
C ASP A 101 -8.91 -8.36 1.19
N GLY A 102 -8.43 -9.57 1.06
CA GLY A 102 -7.32 -9.92 0.16
C GLY A 102 -7.78 -10.39 -1.22
N GLY A 103 -9.07 -10.65 -1.40
CA GLY A 103 -9.54 -11.36 -2.57
C GLY A 103 -9.13 -12.82 -2.59
N SER A 104 -9.13 -13.43 -3.78
CA SER A 104 -8.94 -14.88 -3.95
C SER A 104 -7.49 -15.37 -3.86
N TYR A 105 -6.50 -14.49 -3.97
CA TYR A 105 -5.07 -14.88 -4.02
C TYR A 105 -4.20 -14.06 -3.09
N GLY A 106 -2.95 -14.54 -2.86
CA GLY A 106 -2.00 -13.94 -1.95
C GLY A 106 -1.49 -12.56 -2.38
N SER A 107 -1.01 -12.42 -3.62
CA SER A 107 -0.36 -11.21 -4.11
C SER A 107 0.58 -10.59 -3.07
N PHE A 108 0.62 -9.27 -2.93
CA PHE A 108 1.37 -8.53 -1.91
C PHE A 108 0.63 -8.39 -0.56
N GLY A 109 -0.34 -9.27 -0.26
CA GLY A 109 -1.20 -9.14 0.92
C GLY A 109 -0.47 -9.12 2.26
N VAL A 110 0.56 -9.94 2.43
CA VAL A 110 1.38 -9.97 3.66
C VAL A 110 2.08 -8.62 3.87
N VAL A 111 2.66 -8.06 2.81
CA VAL A 111 3.32 -6.75 2.85
C VAL A 111 2.31 -5.64 3.14
N THR A 112 1.10 -5.72 2.57
CA THR A 112 0.02 -4.77 2.87
C THR A 112 -0.34 -4.76 4.34
N SER A 113 -0.49 -5.94 4.94
CA SER A 113 -0.78 -6.09 6.37
C SER A 113 0.29 -5.44 7.24
N TYR A 114 1.55 -5.72 6.96
CA TYR A 114 2.68 -5.11 7.65
C TYR A 114 2.70 -3.58 7.49
N TYR A 115 2.53 -3.07 6.27
CA TYR A 115 2.55 -1.63 6.01
C TYR A 115 1.38 -0.87 6.64
N ASN A 116 0.23 -1.52 6.81
CA ASN A 116 -0.89 -0.90 7.54
C ASN A 116 -0.49 -0.49 8.96
N GLY A 117 0.30 -1.30 9.67
CA GLY A 117 0.79 -0.96 11.00
C GLY A 117 1.97 0.02 10.97
N VAL A 118 3.03 -0.34 10.28
CA VAL A 118 4.29 0.42 10.29
C VAL A 118 4.12 1.85 9.79
N LEU A 119 3.28 2.04 8.75
CA LEU A 119 3.06 3.34 8.14
C LEU A 119 1.88 4.13 8.75
N LEU A 120 1.08 3.51 9.63
CA LEU A 120 -0.05 4.15 10.28
C LEU A 120 0.38 5.35 11.14
N GLN A 121 1.46 5.20 11.88
CA GLN A 121 1.98 6.28 12.73
C GLN A 121 2.31 7.54 11.91
N GLY A 122 2.78 7.34 10.69
CA GLY A 122 3.05 8.38 9.71
C GLY A 122 3.89 9.52 10.28
N PRO A 123 3.39 10.77 10.27
CA PRO A 123 4.15 11.88 10.80
C PRO A 123 3.99 12.08 12.31
N TYR A 124 3.19 11.27 13.02
CA TYR A 124 2.86 11.53 14.43
C TYR A 124 3.75 10.77 15.41
N ARG A 125 4.05 11.42 16.54
CA ARG A 125 4.71 10.80 17.68
C ARG A 125 3.68 10.00 18.47
N ILE A 126 3.83 8.68 18.47
CA ILE A 126 3.00 7.73 19.21
C ILE A 126 3.94 6.84 20.00
N ASN A 127 3.84 6.88 21.32
CA ASN A 127 4.75 6.13 22.20
C ASN A 127 4.19 4.74 22.52
N GLU A 128 2.88 4.65 22.77
CA GLU A 128 2.17 3.40 23.06
C GLU A 128 1.37 3.00 21.82
N PHE A 129 1.67 1.83 21.26
CA PHE A 129 1.09 1.39 20.01
C PHE A 129 0.72 -0.09 20.04
N GLY A 130 -0.58 -0.36 20.00
CA GLY A 130 -1.16 -1.68 19.75
C GLY A 130 -1.56 -1.82 18.27
N PHE A 131 -1.22 -2.94 17.66
CA PHE A 131 -1.54 -3.19 16.27
C PHE A 131 -1.90 -4.65 16.03
N THR A 132 -3.13 -4.87 15.57
CA THR A 132 -3.61 -6.15 15.09
C THR A 132 -4.07 -6.01 13.65
N THR A 133 -3.69 -6.96 12.80
CA THR A 133 -4.20 -7.03 11.44
C THR A 133 -4.55 -8.46 11.07
N THR A 134 -5.72 -8.61 10.47
CA THR A 134 -6.21 -9.87 9.92
C THR A 134 -6.47 -9.70 8.44
N ARG A 135 -5.81 -10.50 7.61
CA ARG A 135 -6.08 -10.56 6.19
C ARG A 135 -6.90 -11.80 5.87
N THR A 136 -8.04 -11.60 5.21
CA THR A 136 -8.96 -12.67 4.83
C THR A 136 -8.91 -12.95 3.34
N TYR A 137 -9.09 -14.20 2.95
CA TYR A 137 -9.40 -14.57 1.58
C TYR A 137 -10.90 -14.43 1.33
N THR A 138 -11.27 -14.01 0.14
CA THR A 138 -12.67 -13.90 -0.30
C THR A 138 -12.80 -14.33 -1.76
N ASN A 139 -14.04 -14.58 -2.20
CA ASN A 139 -14.34 -14.94 -3.59
C ASN A 139 -14.43 -13.69 -4.51
N LYS A 140 -13.68 -12.63 -4.19
CA LYS A 140 -13.56 -11.43 -5.00
C LYS A 140 -12.29 -11.46 -5.85
N PRO A 141 -12.17 -10.59 -6.88
CA PRO A 141 -10.90 -10.40 -7.56
C PRO A 141 -9.77 -10.12 -6.58
N GLN A 142 -8.56 -10.57 -6.92
CA GLN A 142 -7.42 -10.39 -6.04
C GLN A 142 -7.13 -8.91 -5.81
N CYS A 143 -6.72 -8.59 -4.60
CA CYS A 143 -6.18 -7.29 -4.25
C CYS A 143 -4.65 -7.34 -4.29
N GLY A 144 -4.02 -6.22 -4.64
CA GLY A 144 -2.56 -6.16 -4.77
C GLY A 144 -1.99 -4.78 -4.47
N ALA A 145 -0.75 -4.59 -4.89
CA ALA A 145 -0.08 -3.32 -4.69
C ALA A 145 -0.77 -2.19 -5.46
N MET A 146 -1.03 -1.09 -4.78
CA MET A 146 -1.53 0.13 -5.38
C MET A 146 -0.87 1.34 -4.70
N ARG A 147 -0.64 2.41 -5.44
CA ARG A 147 0.02 3.66 -5.01
C ARG A 147 -0.31 4.03 -3.56
N GLY A 148 0.72 4.19 -2.71
CA GLY A 148 0.56 4.29 -1.25
C GLY A 148 0.23 2.95 -0.60
N HIS A 149 0.84 1.87 -1.09
CA HIS A 149 0.60 0.49 -0.71
C HIS A 149 0.63 0.29 0.81
N GLY A 150 -0.52 -0.15 1.37
CA GLY A 150 -0.70 -0.36 2.81
C GLY A 150 -0.81 0.92 3.65
N ALA A 151 -0.49 2.10 3.12
CA ALA A 151 -0.45 3.34 3.90
C ALA A 151 -1.73 4.19 3.80
N VAL A 152 -2.37 4.23 2.63
CA VAL A 152 -3.45 5.19 2.37
C VAL A 152 -4.66 4.97 3.26
N ASN A 153 -5.13 3.73 3.39
CA ASN A 153 -6.31 3.42 4.18
C ASN A 153 -6.12 3.76 5.67
N PRO A 154 -5.08 3.26 6.36
CA PRO A 154 -4.88 3.57 7.78
C PRO A 154 -4.54 5.06 8.01
N ARG A 155 -3.86 5.71 7.07
CA ARG A 155 -3.64 7.15 7.15
C ARG A 155 -4.95 7.94 7.11
N TYR A 156 -5.86 7.57 6.22
CA TYR A 156 -7.19 8.19 6.18
C TYR A 156 -7.90 8.06 7.53
N ALA A 157 -7.96 6.86 8.10
CA ALA A 157 -8.59 6.64 9.39
C ALA A 157 -7.93 7.44 10.52
N MET A 158 -6.59 7.51 10.52
CA MET A 158 -5.83 8.28 11.50
C MET A 158 -6.12 9.79 11.40
N GLU A 159 -6.19 10.35 10.19
CA GLU A 159 -6.48 11.77 10.02
C GLU A 159 -7.91 12.12 10.45
N VAL A 160 -8.88 11.25 10.18
CA VAL A 160 -10.28 11.44 10.65
C VAL A 160 -10.35 11.48 12.18
N ILE A 161 -9.74 10.51 12.87
CA ILE A 161 -9.79 10.48 14.33
C ILE A 161 -8.99 11.63 14.98
N ILE A 162 -7.95 12.13 14.32
CA ILE A 162 -7.22 13.33 14.77
C ILE A 162 -8.10 14.57 14.69
N ASP A 163 -8.91 14.72 13.66
CA ASP A 163 -9.87 15.81 13.55
C ASP A 163 -10.93 15.72 14.65
N GLU A 164 -11.47 14.52 14.90
CA GLU A 164 -12.45 14.29 16.00
C GLU A 164 -11.85 14.63 17.37
N LEU A 165 -10.60 14.21 17.64
CA LEU A 165 -9.90 14.52 18.88
C LEU A 165 -9.66 16.02 19.06
N SER A 166 -9.21 16.71 18.01
CA SER A 166 -8.96 18.15 18.05
C SER A 166 -10.24 18.92 18.36
N HIS A 167 -11.36 18.55 17.75
CA HIS A 167 -12.67 19.13 18.02
C HIS A 167 -13.14 18.87 19.47
N SER A 168 -12.96 17.63 19.97
CA SER A 168 -13.33 17.26 21.33
C SER A 168 -12.55 18.05 22.38
N LEU A 169 -11.28 18.35 22.08
CA LEU A 169 -10.41 19.16 22.93
C LEU A 169 -10.59 20.66 22.72
N LYS A 170 -11.46 21.08 21.77
CA LYS A 170 -11.63 22.47 21.35
C LYS A 170 -10.32 23.13 20.91
N MET A 171 -9.47 22.37 20.25
CA MET A 171 -8.16 22.77 19.72
C MET A 171 -8.26 22.91 18.20
N ASP A 172 -7.54 23.88 17.65
CA ASP A 172 -7.40 23.99 16.19
C ASP A 172 -6.74 22.71 15.64
N PRO A 173 -7.26 22.08 14.56
CA PRO A 173 -6.71 20.85 14.02
C PRO A 173 -5.26 20.96 13.54
N CYS A 174 -4.81 22.14 13.09
CA CYS A 174 -3.42 22.38 12.71
C CYS A 174 -2.52 22.44 13.95
N ASP A 175 -2.96 23.12 15.02
CA ASP A 175 -2.22 23.18 16.27
C ASP A 175 -2.07 21.80 16.93
N PHE A 176 -3.13 20.98 16.86
CA PHE A 176 -3.07 19.60 17.33
C PHE A 176 -2.04 18.77 16.56
N ARG A 177 -2.02 18.91 15.22
CA ARG A 177 -1.06 18.21 14.36
C ARG A 177 0.38 18.67 14.61
N GLU A 178 0.61 19.99 14.65
CA GLU A 178 1.93 20.56 14.91
C GLU A 178 2.53 20.05 16.22
N LYS A 179 1.75 20.00 17.27
CA LYS A 179 2.15 19.48 18.59
C LYS A 179 2.59 18.02 18.57
N ASN A 180 2.01 17.22 17.69
CA ASN A 180 2.18 15.77 17.65
C ASN A 180 3.11 15.28 16.53
N PHE A 181 3.64 16.15 15.67
CA PHE A 181 4.53 15.70 14.62
C PHE A 181 5.84 15.13 15.15
N LEU A 182 6.30 14.08 14.45
CA LEU A 182 7.63 13.51 14.68
C LEU A 182 8.72 14.46 14.17
N PRO A 183 9.76 14.72 14.95
CA PRO A 183 10.95 15.41 14.43
C PRO A 183 11.72 14.49 13.47
N ALA A 184 12.56 15.10 12.64
CA ALA A 184 13.54 14.35 11.86
C ALA A 184 14.50 13.53 12.78
N ASN A 185 15.14 12.53 12.20
CA ASN A 185 16.04 11.59 12.88
C ASN A 185 15.42 10.80 14.04
N THR A 186 14.12 10.51 13.94
CA THR A 186 13.38 9.71 14.92
C THR A 186 13.19 8.26 14.44
N LEU A 187 13.29 7.31 15.36
CA LEU A 187 12.85 5.94 15.16
C LEU A 187 11.42 5.81 15.69
N THR A 188 10.48 5.39 14.86
CA THR A 188 9.10 5.14 15.29
C THR A 188 9.00 3.87 16.13
N VAL A 189 7.93 3.69 16.90
CA VAL A 189 7.70 2.44 17.64
C VAL A 189 7.57 1.24 16.69
N GLY A 190 7.10 1.42 15.46
CA GLY A 190 7.11 0.41 14.38
C GLY A 190 8.47 0.20 13.70
N GLN A 191 9.58 0.70 14.31
CA GLN A 191 10.96 0.53 13.83
C GLN A 191 11.25 1.22 12.48
N LEU A 192 10.42 2.16 12.05
CA LEU A 192 10.68 2.97 10.87
C LEU A 192 11.55 4.17 11.24
N ARG A 193 12.72 4.31 10.61
CA ARG A 193 13.58 5.47 10.79
C ARG A 193 13.14 6.62 9.88
N ILE A 194 12.75 7.72 10.49
CA ILE A 194 12.43 8.98 9.81
C ILE A 194 13.68 9.85 9.78
N THR A 195 14.35 9.93 8.66
CA THR A 195 15.61 10.68 8.51
C THR A 195 15.37 12.16 8.24
N SER A 196 14.30 12.50 7.55
CA SER A 196 13.90 13.89 7.25
C SER A 196 12.38 14.02 7.34
N ASN A 197 11.89 15.19 7.73
CA ASN A 197 10.46 15.44 7.84
C ASN A 197 10.17 16.92 7.56
N GLY A 198 9.52 17.22 6.43
CA GLY A 198 9.07 18.56 6.04
C GLY A 198 7.58 18.80 6.25
N VAL A 199 6.88 17.92 6.98
CA VAL A 199 5.41 18.03 7.13
C VAL A 199 5.01 19.31 7.87
N LEU A 200 5.79 19.73 8.87
CA LEU A 200 5.53 20.96 9.61
C LEU A 200 5.65 22.21 8.70
N ASP A 201 6.67 22.24 7.86
CA ASP A 201 6.86 23.36 6.93
C ASP A 201 5.73 23.43 5.90
N CYS A 202 5.27 22.25 5.40
CA CYS A 202 4.10 22.15 4.54
C CYS A 202 2.83 22.63 5.25
N LEU A 203 2.62 22.23 6.52
CA LEU A 203 1.45 22.68 7.29
C LEU A 203 1.43 24.20 7.45
N LYS A 204 2.57 24.81 7.79
CA LYS A 204 2.69 26.26 7.92
C LYS A 204 2.37 26.98 6.60
N ALA A 205 2.92 26.47 5.49
CA ALA A 205 2.71 27.08 4.18
C ALA A 205 1.25 27.01 3.67
N VAL A 206 0.47 26.02 4.08
CA VAL A 206 -0.96 25.93 3.69
C VAL A 206 -1.91 26.63 4.67
N ARG A 207 -1.41 27.02 5.84
CA ARG A 207 -2.18 27.75 6.87
C ARG A 207 -2.17 29.26 6.64
N GLU A 208 -1.18 29.80 5.92
CA GLU A 208 -1.07 31.20 5.48
C GLU A 208 -2.07 31.50 4.34
#